data_8827bcba01b8554b6d666f8010dd6177
#
_entry.id   8827bcba01b8554b6d666f8010dd6177
#
_cell.length_a   1.000
_cell.length_b   1.000
_cell.length_c   1.000
_cell.angle_alpha   90.00
_cell.angle_beta   90.00
_cell.angle_gamma   90.00
#
_symmetry.space_group_name_H-M   'P 1'
#
loop_
_entity.id
_entity.type
_entity.pdbx_description
1 polymer ?
#
loop_
_entity_poly.entity_id
_entity_poly.type
_entity_poly.pdbx_seq_one_letter_code
_entity_poly.pdbx_strand_id
1 'polypeptide(L)'
;MPKTLIRHAVTADFNALLAIDEASFPGSVAYNANELAYFMNRDGAETIVAEEGGEIIAFLIMEVHRNRRAATIVTLDVREDYRRSGHGTRLVNRSEEILRDYGAEMYDLQVDVNNRSAIRFYKKHGFKVVRTIPNYYANGHDAYLMLKELSAPKRR
;
A
#
# COMPACT_ATOMS: atom_id res chain seq x y z
N MET A 1 -5.74 15.93 -21.29
CA MET A 1 -5.87 15.06 -20.10
C MET A 1 -4.54 14.99 -19.37
N PRO A 2 -4.52 15.26 -18.06
CA PRO A 2 -3.29 15.13 -17.31
C PRO A 2 -2.83 13.66 -17.30
N LYS A 3 -1.55 13.46 -17.47
CA LYS A 3 -0.95 12.13 -17.34
C LYS A 3 -0.72 11.80 -15.88
N THR A 4 -0.99 10.57 -15.48
CA THR A 4 -0.59 10.06 -14.17
C THR A 4 0.85 9.58 -14.26
N LEU A 5 1.69 10.10 -13.37
CA LEU A 5 3.07 9.67 -13.23
C LEU A 5 3.21 8.89 -11.93
N ILE A 6 3.80 7.70 -12.00
CA ILE A 6 4.16 6.92 -10.81
C ILE A 6 5.66 7.04 -10.63
N ARG A 7 6.06 7.45 -9.44
CA ARG A 7 7.47 7.66 -9.09
C ARG A 7 7.71 7.34 -7.62
N HIS A 8 8.97 7.22 -7.23
CA HIS A 8 9.29 7.11 -5.80
C HIS A 8 9.03 8.45 -5.11
N ALA A 9 8.63 8.37 -3.83
CA ALA A 9 8.43 9.55 -3.01
C ALA A 9 9.77 10.24 -2.72
N VAL A 10 9.71 11.55 -2.58
CA VAL A 10 10.83 12.36 -2.08
C VAL A 10 10.39 13.07 -0.80
N THR A 11 11.35 13.61 -0.04
CA THR A 11 11.07 14.23 1.26
C THR A 11 9.99 15.30 1.19
N ALA A 12 9.96 16.08 0.11
CA ALA A 12 8.97 17.14 -0.08
C ALA A 12 7.52 16.63 -0.19
N ASP A 13 7.32 15.34 -0.43
CA ASP A 13 5.99 14.74 -0.58
C ASP A 13 5.32 14.45 0.76
N PHE A 14 6.08 14.43 1.85
CA PHE A 14 5.62 13.92 3.15
C PHE A 14 4.28 14.52 3.61
N ASN A 15 4.16 15.83 3.55
CA ASN A 15 2.94 16.51 4.03
C ASN A 15 1.70 16.12 3.20
N ALA A 16 1.87 15.93 1.90
CA ALA A 16 0.78 15.48 1.03
C ALA A 16 0.34 14.06 1.40
N LEU A 17 1.30 13.16 1.66
CA LEU A 17 1.00 11.79 2.05
C LEU A 17 0.28 11.74 3.38
N LEU A 18 0.72 12.53 4.35
CA LEU A 18 0.08 12.60 5.67
C LEU A 18 -1.37 13.06 5.55
N ALA A 19 -1.63 14.08 4.75
CA ALA A 19 -2.99 14.60 4.53
C ALA A 19 -3.90 13.56 3.88
N ILE A 20 -3.38 12.80 2.90
CA ILE A 20 -4.15 11.74 2.24
C ILE A 20 -4.49 10.63 3.24
N ASP A 21 -3.54 10.21 4.07
CA ASP A 21 -3.78 9.16 5.05
C ASP A 21 -4.81 9.58 6.10
N GLU A 22 -4.69 10.81 6.62
CA GLU A 22 -5.65 11.36 7.58
C GLU A 22 -7.07 11.40 7.01
N ALA A 23 -7.23 11.72 5.73
CA ALA A 23 -8.53 11.78 5.06
C ALA A 23 -9.08 10.39 4.73
N SER A 24 -8.22 9.37 4.64
CA SER A 24 -8.58 8.02 4.20
C SER A 24 -9.03 7.11 5.31
N PHE A 25 -8.63 7.38 6.55
CA PHE A 25 -8.89 6.49 7.69
C PHE A 25 -9.50 7.24 8.87
N PRO A 26 -10.28 6.54 9.74
CA PRO A 26 -10.76 7.13 11.00
C PRO A 26 -9.60 7.64 11.85
N GLY A 27 -9.81 8.71 12.61
CA GLY A 27 -8.77 9.39 13.35
C GLY A 27 -7.89 8.50 14.24
N SER A 28 -8.45 7.42 14.84
CA SER A 28 -7.70 6.49 15.67
C SER A 28 -6.87 5.48 14.85
N VAL A 29 -7.10 5.36 13.55
CA VAL A 29 -6.46 4.38 12.67
C VAL A 29 -5.47 5.07 11.71
N ALA A 30 -5.74 6.31 11.32
CA ALA A 30 -4.83 7.09 10.49
C ALA A 30 -3.49 7.29 11.20
N TYR A 31 -2.42 7.28 10.43
CA TYR A 31 -1.09 7.53 10.98
C TYR A 31 -0.94 9.00 11.36
N ASN A 32 -0.26 9.25 12.50
CA ASN A 32 0.24 10.58 12.79
C ASN A 32 1.58 10.79 12.07
N ALA A 33 2.13 12.00 12.14
CA ALA A 33 3.36 12.34 11.42
C ALA A 33 4.54 11.43 11.82
N ASN A 34 4.67 11.11 13.12
CA ASN A 34 5.75 10.26 13.59
C ASN A 34 5.61 8.83 13.09
N GLU A 35 4.40 8.30 13.09
CA GLU A 35 4.12 6.94 12.62
C GLU A 35 4.36 6.83 11.11
N LEU A 36 3.88 7.80 10.33
CA LEU A 36 4.10 7.80 8.88
C LEU A 36 5.60 7.87 8.56
N ALA A 37 6.33 8.76 9.25
CA ALA A 37 7.77 8.87 9.07
C ALA A 37 8.47 7.56 9.44
N TYR A 38 8.04 6.91 10.53
CA TYR A 38 8.58 5.62 10.95
C TYR A 38 8.44 4.57 9.85
N PHE A 39 7.22 4.41 9.28
CA PHE A 39 7.01 3.40 8.25
C PHE A 39 7.71 3.74 6.94
N MET A 40 7.86 5.01 6.60
CA MET A 40 8.58 5.42 5.38
C MET A 40 10.09 5.25 5.50
N ASN A 41 10.64 5.27 6.72
CA ASN A 41 12.09 5.25 6.94
C ASN A 41 12.62 3.92 7.49
N ARG A 42 11.76 2.91 7.67
CA ARG A 42 12.22 1.59 8.10
C ARG A 42 13.12 0.96 7.06
N ASP A 43 14.01 0.08 7.52
CA ASP A 43 14.82 -0.72 6.62
C ASP A 43 13.92 -1.57 5.73
N GLY A 44 14.16 -1.52 4.44
CA GLY A 44 13.33 -2.21 3.45
C GLY A 44 12.08 -1.45 2.99
N ALA A 45 11.77 -0.29 3.57
CA ALA A 45 10.61 0.50 3.17
C ALA A 45 10.83 1.16 1.80
N GLU A 46 9.80 1.10 0.96
CA GLU A 46 9.76 1.83 -0.30
C GLU A 46 8.40 2.47 -0.46
N THR A 47 8.39 3.74 -0.83
CA THR A 47 7.16 4.51 -1.04
C THR A 47 7.10 4.96 -2.49
N ILE A 48 5.99 4.65 -3.15
CA ILE A 48 5.70 5.14 -4.49
C ILE A 48 4.44 6.00 -4.47
N VAL A 49 4.43 7.02 -5.31
CA VAL A 49 3.32 7.97 -5.39
C VAL A 49 2.77 8.02 -6.80
N ALA A 50 1.48 8.33 -6.93
CA ALA A 50 0.86 8.68 -8.18
C ALA A 50 0.63 10.18 -8.20
N GLU A 51 1.16 10.84 -9.21
CA GLU A 51 1.09 12.28 -9.38
C GLU A 51 0.30 12.61 -10.65
N GLU A 52 -0.60 13.55 -10.56
CA GLU A 52 -1.39 14.00 -11.69
C GLU A 52 -1.51 15.52 -11.63
N GLY A 53 -1.14 16.18 -12.71
CA GLY A 53 -1.17 17.64 -12.76
C GLY A 53 -0.29 18.32 -11.71
N GLY A 54 0.82 17.70 -11.31
CA GLY A 54 1.71 18.22 -10.29
C GLY A 54 1.28 17.94 -8.85
N GLU A 55 0.14 17.27 -8.66
CA GLU A 55 -0.38 16.95 -7.32
C GLU A 55 -0.29 15.45 -7.06
N ILE A 56 0.05 15.08 -5.82
CA ILE A 56 0.01 13.69 -5.40
C ILE A 56 -1.43 13.33 -5.09
N ILE A 57 -1.92 12.27 -5.73
CA ILE A 57 -3.30 11.82 -5.60
C ILE A 57 -3.44 10.45 -4.94
N ALA A 58 -2.34 9.71 -4.83
CA ALA A 58 -2.35 8.38 -4.22
C ALA A 58 -0.93 7.97 -3.87
N PHE A 59 -0.79 7.05 -2.94
CA PHE A 59 0.53 6.49 -2.62
C PHE A 59 0.42 5.08 -2.06
N LEU A 60 1.52 4.37 -2.12
CA LEU A 60 1.66 3.03 -1.56
C LEU A 60 2.99 2.97 -0.82
N ILE A 61 2.96 2.49 0.42
CA ILE A 61 4.17 2.14 1.16
C ILE A 61 4.24 0.64 1.24
N MET A 62 5.37 0.06 0.86
CA MET A 62 5.64 -1.35 1.05
C MET A 62 6.93 -1.52 1.84
N GLU A 63 7.03 -2.64 2.55
CA GLU A 63 8.24 -3.03 3.26
C GLU A 63 8.75 -4.33 2.66
N VAL A 64 10.00 -4.32 2.19
CA VAL A 64 10.62 -5.50 1.58
C VAL A 64 11.37 -6.26 2.65
N HIS A 65 11.05 -7.54 2.80
CA HIS A 65 11.69 -8.45 3.75
C HIS A 65 12.63 -9.38 2.97
N ARG A 66 13.82 -8.91 2.67
CA ARG A 66 14.75 -9.60 1.76
C ARG A 66 15.08 -11.02 2.21
N ASN A 67 15.27 -11.22 3.51
CA ASN A 67 15.65 -12.53 4.06
C ASN A 67 14.56 -13.60 3.89
N ARG A 68 13.32 -13.18 3.68
CA ARG A 68 12.17 -14.08 3.54
C ARG A 68 11.59 -14.10 2.13
N ARG A 69 12.19 -13.37 1.21
CA ARG A 69 11.68 -13.19 -0.15
C ARG A 69 10.21 -12.77 -0.15
N ALA A 70 9.88 -11.85 0.73
CA ALA A 70 8.53 -11.40 0.96
C ALA A 70 8.47 -9.89 1.11
N ALA A 71 7.29 -9.35 0.97
CA ALA A 71 7.02 -7.93 1.19
C ALA A 71 5.62 -7.74 1.75
N THR A 72 5.42 -6.60 2.40
CA THR A 72 4.13 -6.22 2.99
C THR A 72 3.69 -4.88 2.42
N ILE A 73 2.42 -4.77 2.01
CA ILE A 73 1.81 -3.46 1.79
C ILE A 73 1.51 -2.88 3.16
N VAL A 74 2.19 -1.81 3.52
CA VAL A 74 1.96 -1.10 4.78
C VAL A 74 0.69 -0.26 4.68
N THR A 75 0.54 0.49 3.60
CA THR A 75 -0.67 1.23 3.31
C THR A 75 -0.78 1.54 1.83
N LEU A 76 -2.03 1.65 1.35
CA LEU A 76 -2.35 2.07 0.00
C LEU A 76 -3.52 3.05 0.12
N ASP A 77 -3.27 4.31 -0.21
CA ASP A 77 -4.24 5.39 -0.04
C ASP A 77 -4.45 6.09 -1.37
N VAL A 78 -5.72 6.34 -1.71
CA VAL A 78 -6.10 7.11 -2.88
C VAL A 78 -7.00 8.26 -2.42
N ARG A 79 -6.74 9.49 -2.86
CA ARG A 79 -7.61 10.62 -2.55
C ARG A 79 -9.03 10.30 -2.99
N GLU A 80 -10.00 10.69 -2.19
CA GLU A 80 -11.41 10.34 -2.40
C GLU A 80 -11.91 10.72 -3.79
N ASP A 81 -11.56 11.91 -4.25
CA ASP A 81 -11.98 12.43 -5.56
C ASP A 81 -11.30 11.73 -6.74
N TYR A 82 -10.31 10.89 -6.49
CA TYR A 82 -9.60 10.10 -7.51
C TYR A 82 -9.82 8.61 -7.40
N ARG A 83 -10.69 8.16 -6.49
CA ARG A 83 -11.02 6.75 -6.35
C ARG A 83 -11.79 6.24 -7.56
N ARG A 84 -11.71 4.93 -7.80
CA ARG A 84 -12.36 4.24 -8.93
C ARG A 84 -11.85 4.67 -10.30
N SER A 85 -10.64 5.25 -10.36
CA SER A 85 -10.00 5.67 -11.60
C SER A 85 -8.76 4.84 -11.93
N GLY A 86 -8.54 3.72 -11.23
CA GLY A 86 -7.45 2.80 -11.52
C GLY A 86 -6.10 3.15 -10.89
N HIS A 87 -6.04 4.18 -10.05
CA HIS A 87 -4.78 4.59 -9.43
C HIS A 87 -4.23 3.54 -8.45
N GLY A 88 -5.11 2.94 -7.64
CA GLY A 88 -4.70 1.85 -6.74
C GLY A 88 -4.14 0.67 -7.52
N THR A 89 -4.78 0.30 -8.62
CA THR A 89 -4.32 -0.78 -9.49
C THR A 89 -2.94 -0.50 -10.07
N ARG A 90 -2.71 0.73 -10.54
CA ARG A 90 -1.40 1.11 -11.10
C ARG A 90 -0.31 1.05 -10.04
N LEU A 91 -0.62 1.50 -8.82
CA LEU A 91 0.35 1.45 -7.71
C LEU A 91 0.67 0.02 -7.31
N VAL A 92 -0.33 -0.85 -7.18
CA VAL A 92 -0.10 -2.26 -6.84
C VAL A 92 0.73 -2.93 -7.94
N ASN A 93 0.37 -2.72 -9.20
CA ASN A 93 1.11 -3.31 -10.33
C ASN A 93 2.57 -2.84 -10.34
N ARG A 94 2.80 -1.55 -10.12
CA ARG A 94 4.16 -1.01 -10.08
C ARG A 94 4.94 -1.57 -8.89
N SER A 95 4.30 -1.70 -7.73
CA SER A 95 4.96 -2.29 -6.56
C SER A 95 5.37 -3.74 -6.84
N GLU A 96 4.55 -4.50 -7.53
CA GLU A 96 4.88 -5.89 -7.87
C GLU A 96 6.03 -5.99 -8.86
N GLU A 97 6.13 -5.07 -9.82
CA GLU A 97 7.29 -5.01 -10.72
C GLU A 97 8.59 -4.79 -9.92
N ILE A 98 8.57 -3.84 -9.00
CA ILE A 98 9.72 -3.55 -8.13
C ILE A 98 10.08 -4.78 -7.30
N LEU A 99 9.07 -5.45 -6.72
CA LEU A 99 9.27 -6.62 -5.88
C LEU A 99 9.85 -7.80 -6.64
N ARG A 100 9.47 -7.98 -7.91
CA ARG A 100 10.06 -9.03 -8.74
C ARG A 100 11.55 -8.80 -8.96
N ASP A 101 11.97 -7.54 -9.08
CA ASP A 101 13.38 -7.21 -9.19
C ASP A 101 14.15 -7.53 -7.91
N TYR A 102 13.49 -7.46 -6.75
CA TYR A 102 14.06 -7.90 -5.48
C TYR A 102 14.03 -9.41 -5.28
N GLY A 103 13.36 -10.15 -6.15
CA GLY A 103 13.19 -11.58 -5.99
C GLY A 103 12.14 -11.97 -4.97
N ALA A 104 11.21 -11.07 -4.62
CA ALA A 104 10.13 -11.39 -3.69
C ALA A 104 9.17 -12.39 -4.33
N GLU A 105 8.73 -13.36 -3.51
CA GLU A 105 7.83 -14.42 -3.92
C GLU A 105 6.45 -14.30 -3.27
N MET A 106 6.38 -13.59 -2.14
CA MET A 106 5.14 -13.45 -1.36
C MET A 106 4.89 -11.99 -1.05
N TYR A 107 3.63 -11.59 -1.14
CA TYR A 107 3.19 -10.23 -0.86
C TYR A 107 1.99 -10.28 0.06
N ASP A 108 2.07 -9.64 1.22
CA ASP A 108 0.99 -9.67 2.20
C ASP A 108 0.52 -8.28 2.62
N LEU A 109 -0.57 -8.26 3.35
CA LEU A 109 -1.11 -7.03 3.93
C LEU A 109 -2.06 -7.38 5.07
N GLN A 110 -2.33 -6.39 5.93
CA GLN A 110 -3.41 -6.46 6.89
C GLN A 110 -4.47 -5.43 6.48
N VAL A 111 -5.74 -5.80 6.60
CA VAL A 111 -6.86 -4.94 6.27
C VAL A 111 -7.97 -5.12 7.31
N ASP A 112 -8.60 -4.01 7.71
CA ASP A 112 -9.72 -4.04 8.64
C ASP A 112 -10.84 -4.92 8.08
N VAL A 113 -11.35 -5.86 8.90
CA VAL A 113 -12.40 -6.78 8.47
C VAL A 113 -13.67 -6.06 8.01
N ASN A 114 -13.87 -4.81 8.45
CA ASN A 114 -15.01 -3.99 8.06
C ASN A 114 -14.76 -3.15 6.80
N ASN A 115 -13.53 -3.12 6.30
CA ASN A 115 -13.21 -2.36 5.09
C ASN A 115 -13.50 -3.20 3.84
N ARG A 116 -14.79 -3.30 3.53
CA ARG A 116 -15.26 -4.18 2.44
C ARG A 116 -14.74 -3.80 1.06
N SER A 117 -14.63 -2.50 0.80
CA SER A 117 -14.16 -2.04 -0.51
C SER A 117 -12.69 -2.38 -0.73
N ALA A 118 -11.86 -2.22 0.31
CA ALA A 118 -10.45 -2.61 0.24
C ALA A 118 -10.29 -4.12 0.08
N ILE A 119 -11.06 -4.90 0.85
CA ILE A 119 -11.02 -6.36 0.75
C ILE A 119 -11.37 -6.81 -0.67
N ARG A 120 -12.42 -6.26 -1.26
CA ARG A 120 -12.79 -6.56 -2.65
C ARG A 120 -11.68 -6.19 -3.63
N PHE A 121 -11.08 -5.03 -3.43
CA PHE A 121 -9.97 -4.56 -4.26
C PHE A 121 -8.80 -5.54 -4.22
N TYR A 122 -8.38 -5.92 -3.01
CA TYR A 122 -7.25 -6.83 -2.88
C TYR A 122 -7.55 -8.23 -3.40
N LYS A 123 -8.77 -8.74 -3.18
CA LYS A 123 -9.19 -10.03 -3.77
C LYS A 123 -9.13 -9.99 -5.30
N LYS A 124 -9.57 -8.89 -5.90
CA LYS A 124 -9.50 -8.71 -7.36
C LYS A 124 -8.06 -8.74 -7.85
N HIS A 125 -7.12 -8.30 -7.03
CA HIS A 125 -5.69 -8.29 -7.36
C HIS A 125 -4.97 -9.59 -6.98
N GLY A 126 -5.70 -10.63 -6.57
CA GLY A 126 -5.14 -11.94 -6.33
C GLY A 126 -4.72 -12.22 -4.88
N PHE A 127 -5.00 -11.30 -3.97
CA PHE A 127 -4.76 -11.53 -2.55
C PHE A 127 -5.88 -12.38 -1.97
N LYS A 128 -5.54 -13.29 -1.07
CA LYS A 128 -6.49 -14.18 -0.39
C LYS A 128 -6.39 -14.02 1.12
N VAL A 129 -7.53 -14.09 1.79
CA VAL A 129 -7.55 -14.07 3.26
C VAL A 129 -6.99 -15.39 3.77
N VAL A 130 -5.96 -15.34 4.61
CA VAL A 130 -5.35 -16.54 5.18
C VAL A 130 -5.61 -16.67 6.68
N ARG A 131 -5.87 -15.58 7.41
CA ARG A 131 -6.31 -15.65 8.79
C ARG A 131 -6.84 -14.29 9.28
N THR A 132 -7.48 -14.31 10.45
CA THR A 132 -7.93 -13.11 11.17
C THR A 132 -6.98 -12.82 12.33
N ILE A 133 -6.59 -11.57 12.48
CA ILE A 133 -5.77 -11.09 13.60
C ILE A 133 -6.70 -10.29 14.52
N PRO A 134 -7.04 -10.79 15.72
CA PRO A 134 -7.98 -10.09 16.60
C PRO A 134 -7.35 -8.83 17.20
N ASN A 135 -8.20 -7.81 17.38
CA ASN A 135 -7.84 -6.54 18.02
C ASN A 135 -6.58 -5.88 17.43
N TYR A 136 -6.46 -5.91 16.12
CA TYR A 136 -5.27 -5.43 15.43
C TYR A 136 -5.15 -3.90 15.43
N TYR A 137 -6.28 -3.19 15.20
CA TYR A 137 -6.30 -1.73 15.08
C TYR A 137 -6.57 -1.05 16.41
N ALA A 138 -6.16 0.22 16.52
CA ALA A 138 -6.37 1.03 17.72
C ALA A 138 -7.84 1.17 18.11
N ASN A 139 -8.76 1.09 17.13
CA ASN A 139 -10.21 1.12 17.38
C ASN A 139 -10.78 -0.22 17.83
N GLY A 140 -9.94 -1.24 18.03
CA GLY A 140 -10.35 -2.58 18.46
C GLY A 140 -10.80 -3.51 17.35
N HIS A 141 -10.83 -3.05 16.10
CA HIS A 141 -11.23 -3.89 14.97
C HIS A 141 -10.19 -4.98 14.69
N ASP A 142 -10.69 -6.13 14.26
CA ASP A 142 -9.83 -7.21 13.77
C ASP A 142 -9.31 -6.89 12.37
N ALA A 143 -8.20 -7.50 12.00
CA ALA A 143 -7.67 -7.44 10.64
C ALA A 143 -7.70 -8.81 9.98
N TYR A 144 -7.90 -8.82 8.68
CA TYR A 144 -7.54 -9.99 7.88
C TYR A 144 -6.08 -9.86 7.45
N LEU A 145 -5.36 -10.95 7.56
CA LEU A 145 -4.07 -11.12 6.87
C LEU A 145 -4.39 -11.66 5.49
N MET A 146 -3.99 -10.92 4.46
CA MET A 146 -4.17 -11.35 3.07
C MET A 146 -2.82 -11.59 2.42
N LEU A 147 -2.76 -12.57 1.53
CA LEU A 147 -1.52 -13.02 0.93
C LEU A 147 -1.69 -13.25 -0.56
N LYS A 148 -0.67 -12.88 -1.32
CA LYS A 148 -0.56 -13.14 -2.75
C LYS A 148 0.79 -13.74 -3.06
N GLU A 149 0.82 -14.81 -3.85
CA GLU A 149 2.05 -15.34 -4.42
C GLU A 149 2.41 -14.53 -5.66
N LEU A 150 3.65 -14.06 -5.72
CA LEU A 150 4.15 -13.36 -6.88
C LEU A 150 4.78 -14.36 -7.84
N SER A 151 4.40 -14.28 -9.10
CA SER A 151 4.98 -15.16 -10.11
C SER A 151 6.46 -14.83 -10.30
N ALA A 152 7.28 -15.88 -10.39
CA ALA A 152 8.68 -15.73 -10.69
C ALA A 152 8.86 -15.08 -12.07
N PRO A 153 9.96 -14.31 -12.29
CA PRO A 153 10.28 -13.82 -13.64
C PRO A 153 10.33 -14.98 -14.61
N LYS A 154 9.77 -14.80 -15.80
CA LYS A 154 9.82 -15.84 -16.83
C LYS A 154 11.26 -16.07 -17.23
N ARG A 155 11.67 -17.33 -17.20
CA ARG A 155 12.94 -17.73 -17.75
C ARG A 155 12.82 -17.83 -19.28
N ARG A 156 13.88 -17.50 -19.93
CA ARG A 156 14.00 -17.71 -21.36
C ARG A 156 14.36 -19.13 -21.67
#